data_d461bd1a0bb44f18d7081671b9e68e60
#
_entry.id   d461bd1a0bb44f18d7081671b9e68e60
#
_cell.length_a   1.000
_cell.length_b   1.000
_cell.length_c   1.000
_cell.angle_alpha   90.00
_cell.angle_beta   90.00
_cell.angle_gamma   90.00
#
_symmetry.space_group_name_H-M   'P 1'
#
loop_
_entity.id
_entity.type
_entity.pdbx_description
1 polymer ?
#
loop_
_entity_poly.entity_id
_entity_poly.type
_entity_poly.pdbx_seq_one_letter_code
_entity_poly.pdbx_strand_id
1 'polypeptide(L)'
;MLRFFIIFSVLLIGLFTLEILQPAEKYVILPFTSMVADISVWIVQGFDENVIATGNVIRDKVSGFGVRIERGCNGLEAVIILFSAIFAFPAPFKNKVIGFVAGFFAIQLLNLVRIISLYYLGQWNYTAFEWFHLYLWQALIILDALVVWLIWLRTLPGSRAHPDNLEPETA
;
A
#
# COMPACT_ATOMS: atom_id res chain seq x y z
N MET A 1 23.90 -9.01 -5.01
CA MET A 1 23.34 -7.65 -5.17
C MET A 1 22.74 -7.48 -6.57
N LEU A 2 23.52 -7.61 -7.67
CA LEU A 2 23.03 -7.37 -9.04
C LEU A 2 21.78 -8.19 -9.40
N ARG A 3 21.73 -9.48 -9.08
CA ARG A 3 20.59 -10.36 -9.35
C ARG A 3 19.29 -9.85 -8.68
N PHE A 4 19.37 -9.36 -7.46
CA PHE A 4 18.23 -8.77 -6.75
C PHE A 4 17.70 -7.55 -7.52
N PHE A 5 18.57 -6.60 -7.87
CA PHE A 5 18.18 -5.38 -8.58
C PHE A 5 17.56 -5.67 -9.95
N ILE A 6 18.10 -6.65 -10.69
CA ILE A 6 17.55 -7.04 -11.99
C ILE A 6 16.13 -7.60 -11.82
N ILE A 7 15.95 -8.58 -10.91
CA ILE A 7 14.64 -9.20 -10.70
C ILE A 7 13.63 -8.17 -10.17
N PHE A 8 14.04 -7.34 -9.20
CA PHE A 8 13.22 -6.26 -8.67
C PHE A 8 12.76 -5.31 -9.78
N SER A 9 13.68 -4.82 -10.61
CA SER A 9 13.36 -3.89 -11.68
C SER A 9 12.46 -4.51 -12.75
N VAL A 10 12.70 -5.75 -13.13
CA VAL A 10 11.87 -6.47 -14.11
C VAL A 10 10.46 -6.68 -13.58
N LEU A 11 10.30 -7.10 -12.33
CA LEU A 11 8.99 -7.26 -11.69
C LEU A 11 8.28 -5.91 -11.56
N LEU A 12 8.98 -4.89 -11.09
CA LEU A 12 8.43 -3.56 -10.88
C LEU A 12 7.92 -2.96 -12.20
N ILE A 13 8.78 -2.90 -13.22
CA ILE A 13 8.41 -2.35 -14.54
C ILE A 13 7.31 -3.19 -15.19
N GLY A 14 7.41 -4.52 -15.11
CA GLY A 14 6.40 -5.41 -15.67
C GLY A 14 5.01 -5.21 -15.04
N LEU A 15 4.93 -5.17 -13.71
CA LEU A 15 3.67 -4.99 -12.99
C LEU A 15 3.08 -3.58 -13.19
N PHE A 16 3.90 -2.51 -13.17
CA PHE A 16 3.42 -1.16 -13.50
C PHE A 16 2.95 -1.06 -14.95
N THR A 17 3.63 -1.74 -15.88
CA THR A 17 3.17 -1.78 -17.28
C THR A 17 1.83 -2.49 -17.39
N LEU A 18 1.64 -3.62 -16.67
CA LEU A 18 0.36 -4.34 -16.65
C LEU A 18 -0.76 -3.49 -16.04
N GLU A 19 -0.47 -2.71 -15.00
CA GLU A 19 -1.42 -1.82 -14.34
C GLU A 19 -1.98 -0.74 -15.28
N ILE A 20 -1.16 -0.24 -16.21
CA ILE A 20 -1.56 0.81 -17.15
C ILE A 20 -2.44 0.26 -18.28
N LEU A 21 -2.45 -1.05 -18.52
CA LEU A 21 -3.23 -1.66 -19.59
C LEU A 21 -4.74 -1.56 -19.30
N GLN A 22 -5.52 -1.21 -20.33
CA GLN A 22 -7.00 -1.09 -20.24
C GLN A 22 -7.70 -2.32 -19.64
N PRO A 23 -7.33 -3.57 -19.98
CA PRO A 23 -7.95 -4.74 -19.35
C PRO A 23 -7.71 -4.80 -17.84
N ALA A 24 -6.50 -4.48 -17.37
CA ALA A 24 -6.18 -4.47 -15.94
C ALA A 24 -6.98 -3.37 -15.22
N GLU A 25 -7.08 -2.19 -15.80
CA GLU A 25 -7.89 -1.10 -15.26
C GLU A 25 -9.35 -1.52 -15.07
N LYS A 26 -9.97 -2.07 -16.13
CA LYS A 26 -11.40 -2.40 -16.12
C LYS A 26 -11.76 -3.58 -15.22
N TYR A 27 -10.93 -4.64 -15.23
CA TYR A 27 -11.29 -5.91 -14.56
C TYR A 27 -10.63 -6.09 -13.18
N VAL A 28 -9.59 -5.33 -12.86
CA VAL A 28 -8.86 -5.47 -11.60
C VAL A 28 -8.90 -4.16 -10.80
N ILE A 29 -8.42 -3.06 -11.39
CA ILE A 29 -8.18 -1.82 -10.64
C ILE A 29 -9.49 -1.16 -10.23
N LEU A 30 -10.42 -0.96 -11.17
CA LEU A 30 -11.71 -0.33 -10.86
C LEU A 30 -12.55 -1.12 -9.84
N PRO A 31 -12.73 -2.46 -9.97
CA PRO A 31 -13.43 -3.24 -8.95
C PRO A 31 -12.74 -3.19 -7.58
N PHE A 32 -11.41 -3.29 -7.56
CA PHE A 32 -10.63 -3.18 -6.32
C PHE A 32 -10.79 -1.79 -5.68
N THR A 33 -10.67 -0.73 -6.47
CA THR A 33 -10.81 0.65 -5.97
C THR A 33 -12.23 0.92 -5.45
N SER A 34 -13.26 0.36 -6.11
CA SER A 34 -14.65 0.45 -5.64
C SER A 34 -14.82 -0.28 -4.31
N MET A 35 -14.23 -1.48 -4.16
CA MET A 35 -14.24 -2.21 -2.88
C MET A 35 -13.56 -1.40 -1.77
N VAL A 36 -12.44 -0.75 -2.04
CA VAL A 36 -11.75 0.13 -1.07
C VAL A 36 -12.63 1.33 -0.69
N ALA A 37 -13.35 1.92 -1.65
CA ALA A 37 -14.31 2.99 -1.40
C ALA A 37 -15.46 2.51 -0.49
N ASP A 38 -16.03 1.34 -0.77
CA ASP A 38 -17.11 0.75 0.02
C ASP A 38 -16.66 0.46 1.46
N ILE A 39 -15.47 -0.10 1.64
CA ILE A 39 -14.89 -0.35 2.98
C ILE A 39 -14.65 0.97 3.71
N SER A 40 -14.12 1.99 3.03
CA SER A 40 -13.90 3.32 3.62
C SER A 40 -15.21 3.92 4.11
N VAL A 41 -16.26 3.86 3.28
CA VAL A 41 -17.60 4.35 3.63
C VAL A 41 -18.19 3.54 4.78
N TRP A 42 -18.07 2.24 4.79
CA TRP A 42 -18.55 1.38 5.89
C TRP A 42 -17.91 1.78 7.23
N ILE A 43 -16.62 2.09 7.26
CA ILE A 43 -15.93 2.57 8.46
C ILE A 43 -16.48 3.95 8.87
N VAL A 44 -16.61 4.87 7.91
CA VAL A 44 -17.07 6.23 8.15
C VAL A 44 -18.51 6.28 8.63
N GLN A 45 -19.39 5.40 8.11
CA GLN A 45 -20.79 5.32 8.52
C GLN A 45 -20.98 4.93 9.99
N GLY A 46 -19.94 4.42 10.67
CA GLY A 46 -19.95 4.26 12.12
C GLY A 46 -20.07 5.57 12.91
N PHE A 47 -19.79 6.73 12.29
CA PHE A 47 -19.84 8.06 12.91
C PHE A 47 -20.42 9.17 12.00
N ASP A 48 -20.64 8.92 10.71
CA ASP A 48 -21.25 9.85 9.75
C ASP A 48 -22.11 9.08 8.72
N GLU A 49 -23.42 9.03 8.96
CA GLU A 49 -24.39 8.28 8.16
C GLU A 49 -24.67 8.90 6.78
N ASN A 50 -24.23 10.15 6.55
CA ASN A 50 -24.49 10.86 5.30
C ASN A 50 -23.53 10.45 4.17
N VAL A 51 -22.49 9.70 4.47
CA VAL A 51 -21.48 9.31 3.50
C VAL A 51 -21.90 8.05 2.74
N ILE A 52 -21.75 8.09 1.42
CA ILE A 52 -22.02 6.94 0.51
C ILE A 52 -20.88 6.74 -0.47
N ALA A 53 -20.73 5.50 -0.92
CA ALA A 53 -19.89 5.15 -2.06
C ALA A 53 -20.74 5.00 -3.33
N THR A 54 -20.19 5.46 -4.46
CA THR A 54 -20.74 5.22 -5.79
C THR A 54 -19.59 4.87 -6.71
N GLY A 55 -19.35 3.58 -6.91
CA GLY A 55 -18.16 3.08 -7.58
C GLY A 55 -16.90 3.49 -6.79
N ASN A 56 -15.97 4.18 -7.43
CA ASN A 56 -14.74 4.66 -6.80
C ASN A 56 -14.86 6.08 -6.20
N VAL A 57 -16.07 6.60 -5.99
CA VAL A 57 -16.31 7.94 -5.44
C VAL A 57 -16.97 7.84 -4.08
N ILE A 58 -16.37 8.47 -3.08
CA ILE A 58 -16.95 8.70 -1.74
C ILE A 58 -17.62 10.06 -1.76
N ARG A 59 -18.89 10.14 -1.38
CA ARG A 59 -19.70 11.36 -1.45
C ARG A 59 -20.52 11.56 -0.17
N ASP A 60 -20.64 12.82 0.24
CA ASP A 60 -21.62 13.28 1.22
C ASP A 60 -22.96 13.59 0.54
N LYS A 61 -24.07 13.05 1.09
CA LYS A 61 -25.42 13.24 0.57
C LYS A 61 -25.95 14.64 0.78
N VAL A 62 -25.48 15.34 1.83
CA VAL A 62 -26.01 16.63 2.26
C VAL A 62 -25.28 17.77 1.55
N SER A 63 -23.95 17.80 1.65
CA SER A 63 -23.14 18.84 1.02
C SER A 63 -22.91 18.61 -0.48
N GLY A 64 -23.08 17.38 -0.97
CA GLY A 64 -22.74 17.00 -2.33
C GLY A 64 -21.22 16.89 -2.60
N PHE A 65 -20.38 17.16 -1.59
CA PHE A 65 -18.94 17.02 -1.71
C PHE A 65 -18.56 15.56 -1.98
N GLY A 66 -17.59 15.34 -2.85
CA GLY A 66 -17.12 13.99 -3.15
C GLY A 66 -15.65 13.93 -3.52
N VAL A 67 -15.00 12.84 -3.14
CA VAL A 67 -13.61 12.54 -3.50
C VAL A 67 -13.60 11.25 -4.32
N ARG A 68 -12.93 11.30 -5.48
CA ARG A 68 -12.72 10.14 -6.33
C ARG A 68 -11.40 9.49 -5.97
N ILE A 69 -11.41 8.18 -5.73
CA ILE A 69 -10.22 7.38 -5.55
C ILE A 69 -9.72 6.98 -6.94
N GLU A 70 -8.56 7.48 -7.31
CA GLU A 70 -7.92 7.17 -8.59
C GLU A 70 -6.70 6.27 -8.41
N ARG A 71 -6.06 5.89 -9.50
CA ARG A 71 -4.72 5.29 -9.47
C ARG A 71 -3.78 6.19 -8.67
N GLY A 72 -2.84 5.64 -7.93
CA GLY A 72 -2.01 6.36 -6.98
C GLY A 72 -2.66 6.59 -5.61
N CYS A 73 -3.99 6.35 -5.49
CA CYS A 73 -4.73 6.56 -4.25
C CYS A 73 -5.39 5.29 -3.69
N ASN A 74 -5.30 4.16 -4.39
CA ASN A 74 -5.89 2.88 -3.99
C ASN A 74 -4.90 1.95 -3.27
N GLY A 75 -3.62 2.34 -3.15
CA GLY A 75 -2.56 1.58 -2.50
C GLY A 75 -1.96 0.44 -3.34
N LEU A 76 -2.39 0.25 -4.58
CA LEU A 76 -1.87 -0.82 -5.45
C LEU A 76 -0.41 -0.61 -5.81
N GLU A 77 0.01 0.62 -6.05
CA GLU A 77 1.40 0.96 -6.37
C GLU A 77 2.36 0.56 -5.23
N ALA A 78 1.98 0.83 -3.98
CA ALA A 78 2.76 0.39 -2.82
C ALA A 78 2.80 -1.14 -2.72
N VAL A 79 1.70 -1.82 -3.03
CA VAL A 79 1.63 -3.28 -3.07
C VAL A 79 2.53 -3.84 -4.17
N ILE A 80 2.56 -3.24 -5.36
CA ILE A 80 3.45 -3.63 -6.47
C ILE A 80 4.92 -3.49 -6.06
N ILE A 81 5.28 -2.38 -5.41
CA ILE A 81 6.65 -2.16 -4.91
C ILE A 81 7.01 -3.23 -3.88
N LEU A 82 6.13 -3.47 -2.90
CA LEU A 82 6.34 -4.48 -1.86
C LEU A 82 6.46 -5.90 -2.45
N PHE A 83 5.57 -6.26 -3.36
CA PHE A 83 5.61 -7.54 -4.07
C PHE A 83 6.95 -7.73 -4.78
N SER A 84 7.35 -6.74 -5.56
CA SER A 84 8.61 -6.78 -6.31
C SER A 84 9.82 -6.94 -5.38
N ALA A 85 9.84 -6.23 -4.25
CA ALA A 85 10.93 -6.30 -3.28
C ALA A 85 10.99 -7.67 -2.57
N ILE A 86 9.86 -8.21 -2.11
CA ILE A 86 9.78 -9.50 -1.42
C ILE A 86 10.16 -10.63 -2.37
N PHE A 87 9.62 -10.64 -3.59
CA PHE A 87 9.85 -11.75 -4.52
C PHE A 87 11.24 -11.71 -5.18
N ALA A 88 11.85 -10.55 -5.31
CA ALA A 88 13.24 -10.43 -5.74
C ALA A 88 14.24 -10.87 -4.66
N PHE A 89 13.90 -10.78 -3.38
CA PHE A 89 14.80 -11.11 -2.29
C PHE A 89 14.98 -12.63 -2.15
N PRO A 90 16.21 -13.14 -1.91
CA PRO A 90 16.46 -14.57 -1.70
C PRO A 90 15.99 -15.01 -0.30
N ALA A 91 14.76 -15.52 -0.23
CA ALA A 91 14.14 -16.03 1.00
C ALA A 91 13.28 -17.27 0.69
N PRO A 92 12.97 -18.13 1.68
CA PRO A 92 12.07 -19.25 1.51
C PRO A 92 10.69 -18.79 1.03
N PHE A 93 10.09 -19.53 0.09
CA PHE A 93 8.81 -19.15 -0.54
C PHE A 93 7.68 -18.93 0.48
N LYS A 94 7.61 -19.78 1.51
CA LYS A 94 6.63 -19.64 2.61
C LYS A 94 6.73 -18.26 3.29
N ASN A 95 7.95 -17.81 3.59
CA ASN A 95 8.17 -16.52 4.22
C ASN A 95 7.82 -15.35 3.30
N LYS A 96 8.03 -15.50 1.97
CA LYS A 96 7.60 -14.51 0.98
C LYS A 96 6.09 -14.35 0.95
N VAL A 97 5.35 -15.47 0.91
CA VAL A 97 3.89 -15.43 0.89
C VAL A 97 3.34 -14.82 2.18
N ILE A 98 3.83 -15.24 3.34
CA ILE A 98 3.39 -14.68 4.63
C ILE A 98 3.70 -13.19 4.70
N GLY A 99 4.92 -12.79 4.32
CA GLY A 99 5.34 -11.38 4.33
C GLY A 99 4.53 -10.52 3.36
N PHE A 100 4.23 -11.05 2.17
CA PHE A 100 3.40 -10.35 1.20
C PHE A 100 1.95 -10.18 1.69
N VAL A 101 1.32 -11.24 2.19
CA VAL A 101 -0.06 -11.17 2.70
C VAL A 101 -0.15 -10.20 3.89
N ALA A 102 0.73 -10.33 4.87
CA ALA A 102 0.76 -9.41 6.01
C ALA A 102 1.01 -7.96 5.58
N GLY A 103 1.97 -7.75 4.67
CA GLY A 103 2.31 -6.43 4.15
C GLY A 103 1.20 -5.82 3.29
N PHE A 104 0.49 -6.63 2.50
CA PHE A 104 -0.69 -6.19 1.76
C PHE A 104 -1.75 -5.58 2.71
N PHE A 105 -2.11 -6.30 3.77
CA PHE A 105 -3.08 -5.78 4.74
C PHE A 105 -2.58 -4.55 5.48
N ALA A 106 -1.29 -4.50 5.85
CA ALA A 106 -0.71 -3.32 6.49
C ALA A 106 -0.79 -2.08 5.58
N ILE A 107 -0.41 -2.20 4.31
CA ILE A 107 -0.51 -1.12 3.33
C ILE A 107 -1.96 -0.68 3.14
N GLN A 108 -2.90 -1.63 3.00
CA GLN A 108 -4.31 -1.27 2.79
C GLN A 108 -4.94 -0.61 4.02
N LEU A 109 -4.56 -0.99 5.25
CA LEU A 109 -5.00 -0.28 6.45
C LEU A 109 -4.53 1.18 6.46
N LEU A 110 -3.26 1.43 6.15
CA LEU A 110 -2.72 2.79 6.04
C LEU A 110 -3.39 3.58 4.91
N ASN A 111 -3.67 2.92 3.79
CA ASN A 111 -4.38 3.51 2.67
C ASN A 111 -5.84 3.91 3.04
N LEU A 112 -6.55 3.10 3.82
CA LEU A 112 -7.88 3.46 4.34
C LEU A 112 -7.82 4.72 5.22
N VAL A 113 -6.85 4.80 6.12
CA VAL A 113 -6.62 6.01 6.95
C VAL A 113 -6.35 7.23 6.06
N ARG A 114 -5.54 7.06 5.01
CA ARG A 114 -5.27 8.10 4.02
C ARG A 114 -6.56 8.59 3.34
N ILE A 115 -7.35 7.67 2.79
CA ILE A 115 -8.58 8.01 2.04
C ILE A 115 -9.56 8.75 2.94
N ILE A 116 -9.81 8.24 4.14
CA ILE A 116 -10.73 8.84 5.10
C ILE A 116 -10.23 10.23 5.54
N SER A 117 -8.93 10.36 5.85
CA SER A 117 -8.36 11.65 6.24
C SER A 117 -8.44 12.69 5.13
N LEU A 118 -8.16 12.30 3.88
CA LEU A 118 -8.27 13.18 2.72
C LEU A 118 -9.73 13.58 2.44
N TYR A 119 -10.69 12.68 2.64
CA TYR A 119 -12.10 12.99 2.48
C TYR A 119 -12.53 14.11 3.43
N TYR A 120 -12.24 14.03 4.73
CA TYR A 120 -12.57 15.09 5.69
C TYR A 120 -11.74 16.35 5.49
N LEU A 121 -10.47 16.21 5.14
CA LEU A 121 -9.61 17.35 4.88
C LEU A 121 -10.10 18.16 3.67
N GLY A 122 -10.59 17.49 2.63
CA GLY A 122 -11.16 18.13 1.45
C GLY A 122 -12.46 18.90 1.73
N GLN A 123 -13.28 18.42 2.67
CA GLN A 123 -14.46 19.14 3.13
C GLN A 123 -14.09 20.41 3.93
N TRP A 124 -13.03 20.32 4.74
CA TRP A 124 -12.64 21.42 5.61
C TRP A 124 -11.82 22.50 4.87
N ASN A 125 -10.82 22.10 4.08
CA ASN A 125 -9.94 23.03 3.40
C ASN A 125 -9.32 22.39 2.13
N TYR A 126 -9.75 22.85 0.96
CA TYR A 126 -9.29 22.31 -0.31
C TYR A 126 -7.78 22.51 -0.56
N THR A 127 -7.21 23.65 -0.13
CA THR A 127 -5.75 23.89 -0.28
C THR A 127 -4.94 22.94 0.59
N ALA A 128 -5.40 22.67 1.81
CA ALA A 128 -4.77 21.67 2.67
C ALA A 128 -4.90 20.27 2.06
N PHE A 129 -6.08 19.90 1.51
CA PHE A 129 -6.29 18.65 0.80
C PHE A 129 -5.28 18.46 -0.34
N GLU A 130 -5.10 19.46 -1.22
CA GLU A 130 -4.15 19.37 -2.33
C GLU A 130 -2.72 19.17 -1.83
N TRP A 131 -2.29 19.93 -0.81
CA TRP A 131 -0.95 19.80 -0.27
C TRP A 131 -0.69 18.43 0.35
N PHE A 132 -1.62 17.94 1.18
CA PHE A 132 -1.52 16.61 1.79
C PHE A 132 -1.57 15.51 0.73
N HIS A 133 -2.45 15.63 -0.27
CA HIS A 133 -2.60 14.64 -1.32
C HIS A 133 -1.36 14.54 -2.21
N LEU A 134 -0.81 15.67 -2.65
CA LEU A 134 0.28 15.71 -3.61
C LEU A 134 1.67 15.46 -2.98
N TYR A 135 1.89 15.89 -1.75
CA TYR A 135 3.22 15.84 -1.13
C TYR A 135 3.30 14.84 0.01
N LEU A 136 2.49 15.01 1.06
CA LEU A 136 2.62 14.19 2.25
C LEU A 136 2.29 12.72 1.97
N TRP A 137 1.10 12.47 1.43
CA TRP A 137 0.65 11.11 1.20
C TRP A 137 1.41 10.40 0.08
N GLN A 138 1.89 11.14 -0.91
CA GLN A 138 2.73 10.55 -1.96
C GLN A 138 4.08 10.08 -1.41
N ALA A 139 4.69 10.85 -0.51
CA ALA A 139 5.92 10.44 0.18
C ALA A 139 5.67 9.25 1.11
N LEU A 140 4.55 9.25 1.86
CA LEU A 140 4.22 8.19 2.80
C LEU A 140 3.97 6.84 2.11
N ILE A 141 3.34 6.78 0.94
CA ILE A 141 3.12 5.53 0.19
C ILE A 141 4.43 4.78 -0.09
N ILE A 142 5.47 5.52 -0.53
CA ILE A 142 6.77 4.91 -0.82
C ILE A 142 7.42 4.46 0.50
N LEU A 143 7.30 5.29 1.53
CA LEU A 143 7.84 4.99 2.86
C LEU A 143 7.15 3.76 3.48
N ASP A 144 5.83 3.63 3.35
CA ASP A 144 5.06 2.50 3.87
C ASP A 144 5.53 1.17 3.28
N ALA A 145 5.68 1.09 1.96
CA ALA A 145 6.20 -0.10 1.31
C ALA A 145 7.62 -0.46 1.78
N LEU A 146 8.48 0.56 1.94
CA LEU A 146 9.84 0.39 2.44
C LEU A 146 9.87 -0.10 3.90
N VAL A 147 9.09 0.53 4.77
CA VAL A 147 9.02 0.16 6.21
C VAL A 147 8.48 -1.26 6.37
N VAL A 148 7.40 -1.61 5.68
CA VAL A 148 6.85 -2.97 5.71
C VAL A 148 7.88 -3.99 5.22
N TRP A 149 8.60 -3.69 4.14
CA TRP A 149 9.65 -4.56 3.63
C TRP A 149 10.81 -4.73 4.62
N LEU A 150 11.27 -3.64 5.27
CA LEU A 150 12.32 -3.68 6.29
C LEU A 150 11.91 -4.47 7.54
N ILE A 151 10.65 -4.33 7.97
CA ILE A 151 10.10 -5.13 9.07
C ILE A 151 10.10 -6.60 8.68
N TRP A 152 9.64 -6.93 7.47
CA TRP A 152 9.65 -8.29 6.98
C TRP A 152 11.06 -8.89 6.94
N LEU A 153 12.07 -8.14 6.48
CA LEU A 153 13.46 -8.60 6.49
C LEU A 153 13.94 -9.01 7.90
N ARG A 154 13.50 -8.30 8.94
CA ARG A 154 13.84 -8.63 10.34
C ARG A 154 13.16 -9.91 10.82
N THR A 155 12.11 -10.39 10.18
CA THR A 155 11.43 -11.63 10.54
C THR A 155 12.04 -12.87 9.89
N LEU A 156 13.00 -12.70 8.97
CA LEU A 156 13.62 -13.82 8.27
C LEU A 156 14.54 -14.63 9.19
N PRO A 157 14.50 -15.97 9.13
CA PRO A 157 15.46 -16.82 9.83
C PRO A 157 16.88 -16.54 9.31
N GLY A 158 17.77 -16.10 10.15
CA GLY A 158 19.13 -15.70 9.78
C GLY A 158 19.44 -14.22 10.04
N SER A 159 18.43 -13.38 10.21
CA SER A 159 18.60 -11.99 10.67
C SER A 159 18.96 -11.91 12.16
N ARG A 160 18.83 -13.01 12.89
CA ARG A 160 19.17 -13.15 14.30
C ARG A 160 20.45 -13.98 14.49
N ALA A 161 21.48 -13.75 13.67
CA ALA A 161 22.81 -14.26 13.98
C ALA A 161 23.28 -13.54 15.26
N HIS A 162 23.17 -14.26 16.37
CA HIS A 162 23.62 -13.82 17.70
C HIS A 162 25.15 -13.72 17.70
N PRO A 163 25.74 -12.66 18.28
CA PRO A 163 27.18 -12.49 18.33
C PRO A 163 27.91 -13.42 19.32
N ASP A 164 27.22 -14.36 19.97
CA ASP A 164 27.73 -15.11 21.12
C ASP A 164 28.50 -16.41 20.79
N ASN A 165 28.85 -16.68 19.54
CA ASN A 165 29.66 -17.87 19.20
C ASN A 165 31.12 -17.51 18.92
N LEU A 166 31.68 -16.55 19.67
CA LEU A 166 33.12 -16.39 19.83
C LEU A 166 33.55 -17.01 21.17
N GLU A 167 33.41 -18.33 21.30
CA GLU A 167 34.20 -19.02 22.27
C GLU A 167 35.67 -18.97 21.81
N PRO A 168 36.59 -18.45 22.63
CA PRO A 168 38.01 -18.57 22.31
C PRO A 168 38.40 -20.03 22.48
N GLU A 169 38.78 -20.65 21.37
CA GLU A 169 39.49 -21.93 21.36
C GLU A 169 40.80 -21.72 22.15
N THR A 170 40.75 -22.04 23.43
CA THR A 170 41.95 -22.09 24.28
C THR A 170 42.73 -23.34 23.93
N ALA A 171 43.94 -23.15 23.44
CA ALA A 171 45.02 -24.13 23.23
C ALA A 171 45.36 -24.91 24.50
#